data_b92bb82d87dad2b699c5eda9fa72b279
#
_entry.id   b92bb82d87dad2b699c5eda9fa72b279
#
_cell.length_a   1.000
_cell.length_b   1.000
_cell.length_c   1.000
_cell.angle_alpha   90.00
_cell.angle_beta   90.00
_cell.angle_gamma   90.00
#
_symmetry.space_group_name_H-M   'P 1'
#
loop_
_entity.id
_entity.type
_entity.pdbx_description
1 polymer ?
#
loop_
_entity_poly.entity_id
_entity_poly.type
_entity_poly.pdbx_seq_one_letter_code
_entity_poly.pdbx_strand_id
1 'polypeptide(L)'
;MAFDRELWDDRFSVSAVPAFTCPRCSKGTLQFDKKQFWKVEPKFSVDAHGHEDWDPEWVDERFAMFLKCSAEKCGEIVVVSGSASVEQVYDEEYGPSMESLLVPAMMVPAPPIIRVPERTPQEVQAELQLAFQLFWSDLGASATKIRTSVERLMDHFKVAKFKRTGGKLKPIPLFTRIETFIAKNGKVVHKDHLHALRVVGNLGTHSNAATRSDVLEAFQIYEHALDELIGKKSTVIAKLAKKLKQK
;
A
#
# COMPACT_ATOMS: atom_id res chain seq x y z
N MET A 1 -1.48 -7.62 14.66
CA MET A 1 -2.78 -7.66 13.98
C MET A 1 -2.59 -8.44 12.69
N ALA A 2 -3.58 -9.20 12.27
CA ALA A 2 -3.58 -9.78 10.92
C ALA A 2 -3.63 -8.64 9.90
N PHE A 3 -3.03 -8.84 8.74
CA PHE A 3 -3.11 -7.90 7.62
C PHE A 3 -4.54 -7.95 7.07
N ASP A 4 -5.26 -6.85 7.22
CA ASP A 4 -6.64 -6.73 6.78
C ASP A 4 -6.67 -6.29 5.31
N ARG A 5 -7.01 -7.21 4.42
CA ARG A 5 -7.04 -6.95 2.97
C ARG A 5 -8.27 -6.15 2.55
N GLU A 6 -9.39 -6.29 3.25
CA GLU A 6 -10.66 -5.63 2.91
C GLU A 6 -10.55 -4.10 2.99
N LEU A 7 -9.65 -3.59 3.87
CA LEU A 7 -9.33 -2.15 3.91
C LEU A 7 -8.78 -1.59 2.60
N TRP A 8 -8.25 -2.46 1.73
CA TRP A 8 -7.49 -2.09 0.54
C TRP A 8 -8.18 -2.52 -0.75
N ASP A 9 -9.49 -2.74 -0.70
CA ASP A 9 -10.30 -2.98 -1.88
C ASP A 9 -10.25 -1.77 -2.83
N ASP A 10 -10.56 -2.02 -4.11
CA ASP A 10 -10.51 -0.98 -5.13
C ASP A 10 -11.65 0.03 -5.00
N ARG A 11 -12.70 -0.29 -4.24
CA ARG A 11 -13.88 0.54 -4.05
C ARG A 11 -14.51 0.35 -2.67
N PHE A 12 -15.28 1.35 -2.25
CA PHE A 12 -16.07 1.31 -1.02
C PHE A 12 -17.28 2.26 -1.14
N SER A 13 -18.29 2.05 -0.32
CA SER A 13 -19.45 2.95 -0.28
C SER A 13 -19.23 4.14 0.66
N VAL A 14 -20.01 5.20 0.46
CA VAL A 14 -20.04 6.37 1.37
C VAL A 14 -20.53 5.99 2.76
N SER A 15 -21.36 4.96 2.87
CA SER A 15 -21.88 4.43 4.14
C SER A 15 -20.83 3.61 4.91
N ALA A 16 -19.83 3.06 4.21
CA ALA A 16 -18.82 2.15 4.74
C ALA A 16 -17.39 2.55 4.34
N VAL A 17 -17.02 3.81 4.58
CA VAL A 17 -15.65 4.29 4.34
C VAL A 17 -14.67 3.57 5.26
N PRO A 18 -13.61 2.89 4.72
CA PRO A 18 -12.68 2.13 5.53
C PRO A 18 -11.92 2.99 6.55
N ALA A 19 -11.71 2.45 7.75
CA ALA A 19 -11.00 3.11 8.83
C ALA A 19 -9.47 2.98 8.69
N PHE A 20 -8.89 3.64 7.69
CA PHE A 20 -7.45 3.62 7.42
C PHE A 20 -6.63 4.14 8.61
N THR A 21 -5.44 3.58 8.81
CA THR A 21 -4.47 4.11 9.79
C THR A 21 -3.97 5.49 9.36
N CYS A 22 -3.88 6.42 10.30
CA CYS A 22 -3.36 7.77 10.03
C CYS A 22 -1.90 7.73 9.55
N PRO A 23 -1.57 8.35 8.41
CA PRO A 23 -0.21 8.34 7.84
C PRO A 23 0.80 9.13 8.69
N ARG A 24 0.33 10.08 9.51
CA ARG A 24 1.20 10.93 10.32
C ARG A 24 1.54 10.32 11.68
N CYS A 25 0.55 9.87 12.43
CA CYS A 25 0.79 9.43 13.80
C CYS A 25 0.76 7.91 13.97
N SER A 26 0.26 7.16 13.01
CA SER A 26 0.10 5.70 13.03
C SER A 26 -0.65 5.15 14.27
N LYS A 27 -1.38 6.02 14.99
CA LYS A 27 -2.12 5.70 16.22
C LYS A 27 -3.63 5.90 16.08
N GLY A 28 -4.03 6.99 15.40
CA GLY A 28 -5.43 7.26 15.09
C GLY A 28 -5.85 6.60 13.79
N THR A 29 -7.16 6.49 13.61
CA THR A 29 -7.80 6.10 12.35
C THR A 29 -8.30 7.34 11.62
N LEU A 30 -8.41 7.25 10.31
CA LEU A 30 -9.00 8.29 9.49
C LEU A 30 -10.53 8.16 9.55
N GLN A 31 -11.20 9.26 9.86
CA GLN A 31 -12.64 9.35 9.98
C GLN A 31 -13.21 10.24 8.87
N PHE A 32 -14.32 9.81 8.30
CA PHE A 32 -15.05 10.52 7.28
C PHE A 32 -16.07 11.48 7.86
N ASP A 33 -16.15 12.69 7.31
CA ASP A 33 -17.22 13.66 7.60
C ASP A 33 -18.00 13.94 6.30
N LYS A 34 -19.30 13.56 6.31
CA LYS A 34 -20.20 13.76 5.15
C LYS A 34 -20.28 15.23 4.69
N LYS A 35 -19.99 16.20 5.56
CA LYS A 35 -19.96 17.63 5.19
C LYS A 35 -18.76 17.99 4.30
N GLN A 36 -17.76 17.14 4.26
CA GLN A 36 -16.53 17.32 3.48
C GLN A 36 -16.43 16.28 2.36
N PHE A 37 -17.55 16.09 1.67
CA PHE A 37 -17.69 15.16 0.54
C PHE A 37 -18.42 15.87 -0.60
N TRP A 38 -17.85 15.78 -1.79
CA TRP A 38 -18.41 16.34 -3.02
C TRP A 38 -18.40 15.29 -4.11
N LYS A 39 -19.50 15.21 -4.85
CA LYS A 39 -19.63 14.45 -6.10
C LYS A 39 -20.13 15.37 -7.20
N VAL A 40 -19.60 15.20 -8.38
CA VAL A 40 -20.00 15.94 -9.58
C VAL A 40 -20.09 15.00 -10.76
N GLU A 41 -21.19 15.04 -11.46
CA GLU A 41 -21.41 14.26 -12.66
C GLU A 41 -20.92 15.04 -13.89
N PRO A 42 -20.04 14.48 -14.74
CA PRO A 42 -19.58 15.11 -15.96
C PRO A 42 -20.72 15.21 -17.01
N LYS A 43 -20.61 16.21 -17.89
CA LYS A 43 -21.64 16.46 -18.90
C LYS A 43 -21.98 15.25 -19.76
N PHE A 44 -21.03 14.43 -20.16
CA PHE A 44 -21.29 13.24 -20.99
C PHE A 44 -22.19 12.22 -20.28
N SER A 45 -22.06 12.08 -18.96
CA SER A 45 -22.91 11.20 -18.17
C SER A 45 -24.31 11.80 -18.01
N VAL A 46 -24.40 13.11 -17.71
CA VAL A 46 -25.68 13.85 -17.67
C VAL A 46 -26.42 13.76 -19.01
N ASP A 47 -25.73 13.93 -20.13
CA ASP A 47 -26.35 13.84 -21.46
C ASP A 47 -26.89 12.44 -21.76
N ALA A 48 -26.31 11.38 -21.19
CA ALA A 48 -26.77 10.02 -21.35
C ALA A 48 -28.14 9.77 -20.69
N HIS A 49 -28.56 10.56 -19.70
CA HIS A 49 -29.88 10.43 -19.06
C HIS A 49 -31.06 10.61 -20.05
N GLY A 50 -30.81 11.26 -21.19
CA GLY A 50 -31.81 11.42 -22.24
C GLY A 50 -31.99 10.22 -23.18
N HIS A 51 -31.18 9.15 -23.01
CA HIS A 51 -31.27 7.95 -23.84
C HIS A 51 -32.48 7.11 -23.42
N GLU A 52 -33.17 6.50 -24.39
CA GLU A 52 -34.41 5.70 -24.15
C GLU A 52 -34.14 4.43 -23.31
N ASP A 53 -32.92 3.86 -23.43
CA ASP A 53 -32.46 2.70 -22.65
C ASP A 53 -31.58 3.11 -21.44
N TRP A 54 -31.71 4.34 -20.98
CA TRP A 54 -30.87 4.80 -19.88
C TRP A 54 -31.04 3.95 -18.61
N ASP A 55 -29.93 3.62 -17.97
CA ASP A 55 -29.87 2.87 -16.73
C ASP A 55 -29.06 3.64 -15.69
N PRO A 56 -29.43 3.64 -14.39
CA PRO A 56 -28.66 4.26 -13.32
C PRO A 56 -27.19 3.82 -13.25
N GLU A 57 -26.86 2.61 -13.71
CA GLU A 57 -25.47 2.10 -13.76
C GLU A 57 -24.61 2.84 -14.80
N TRP A 58 -25.20 3.64 -15.70
CA TRP A 58 -24.47 4.50 -16.64
C TRP A 58 -23.95 5.79 -16.00
N VAL A 59 -24.35 6.07 -14.77
CA VAL A 59 -23.90 7.27 -14.06
C VAL A 59 -22.43 7.15 -13.72
N ASP A 60 -21.63 8.10 -14.20
CA ASP A 60 -20.20 8.23 -13.92
C ASP A 60 -19.95 9.58 -13.24
N GLU A 61 -19.47 9.55 -12.00
CA GLU A 61 -19.22 10.75 -11.19
C GLU A 61 -17.75 10.90 -10.87
N ARG A 62 -17.36 12.10 -10.46
CA ARG A 62 -16.06 12.40 -9.84
C ARG A 62 -16.31 12.80 -8.40
N PHE A 63 -15.49 12.29 -7.48
CA PHE A 63 -15.62 12.65 -6.09
C PHE A 63 -14.33 13.20 -5.50
N ALA A 64 -14.50 13.99 -4.44
CA ALA A 64 -13.45 14.41 -3.52
C ALA A 64 -13.98 14.38 -2.09
N MET A 65 -13.15 13.89 -1.16
CA MET A 65 -13.46 13.90 0.27
C MET A 65 -12.22 14.16 1.12
N PHE A 66 -12.46 14.59 2.36
CA PHE A 66 -11.42 14.68 3.39
C PHE A 66 -11.66 13.66 4.48
N LEU A 67 -10.59 12.95 4.85
CA LEU A 67 -10.58 12.07 6.02
C LEU A 67 -9.72 12.72 7.10
N LYS A 68 -10.21 12.76 8.34
CA LYS A 68 -9.50 13.38 9.47
C LYS A 68 -9.05 12.34 10.48
N CYS A 69 -7.83 12.49 10.99
CA CYS A 69 -7.32 11.63 12.05
C CYS A 69 -8.15 11.77 13.32
N SER A 70 -8.58 10.65 13.93
CA SER A 70 -9.32 10.57 15.17
C SER A 70 -8.53 11.00 16.41
N ALA A 71 -7.19 11.02 16.34
CA ALA A 71 -6.35 11.43 17.44
C ALA A 71 -6.30 12.97 17.54
N GLU A 72 -6.90 13.55 18.59
CA GLU A 72 -7.03 15.00 18.79
C GLU A 72 -5.71 15.77 18.60
N LYS A 73 -4.62 15.25 19.17
CA LYS A 73 -3.30 15.90 19.07
C LYS A 73 -2.65 15.79 17.70
N CYS A 74 -3.18 14.97 16.79
CA CYS A 74 -2.64 14.77 15.47
C CYS A 74 -3.36 15.66 14.44
N GLY A 75 -4.68 15.47 14.29
CA GLY A 75 -5.52 16.25 13.39
C GLY A 75 -5.15 16.18 11.92
N GLU A 76 -4.38 15.17 11.48
CA GLU A 76 -3.98 15.01 10.06
C GLU A 76 -5.20 14.91 9.16
N ILE A 77 -5.09 15.50 7.96
CA ILE A 77 -6.11 15.46 6.93
C ILE A 77 -5.57 14.70 5.71
N VAL A 78 -6.32 13.72 5.26
CA VAL A 78 -6.05 13.00 4.02
C VAL A 78 -7.09 13.40 2.98
N VAL A 79 -6.63 13.85 1.83
CA VAL A 79 -7.47 14.13 0.67
C VAL A 79 -7.62 12.84 -0.12
N VAL A 80 -8.85 12.49 -0.45
CA VAL A 80 -9.17 11.34 -1.31
C VAL A 80 -9.96 11.84 -2.51
N SER A 81 -9.60 11.39 -3.70
CA SER A 81 -10.36 11.69 -4.92
C SER A 81 -10.33 10.52 -5.89
N GLY A 82 -11.34 10.46 -6.76
CA GLY A 82 -11.47 9.39 -7.74
C GLY A 82 -12.76 9.50 -8.54
N SER A 83 -13.18 8.37 -9.11
CA SER A 83 -14.48 8.22 -9.75
C SER A 83 -15.49 7.56 -8.80
N ALA A 84 -16.77 7.74 -9.09
CA ALA A 84 -17.84 7.01 -8.43
C ALA A 84 -18.80 6.49 -9.50
N SER A 85 -19.26 5.27 -9.31
CA SER A 85 -20.29 4.61 -10.11
C SER A 85 -21.53 4.33 -9.26
N VAL A 86 -22.65 4.08 -9.91
CA VAL A 86 -23.86 3.61 -9.26
C VAL A 86 -24.03 2.14 -9.64
N GLU A 87 -24.19 1.28 -8.67
CA GLU A 87 -24.34 -0.17 -8.89
C GLU A 87 -25.54 -0.69 -8.11
N GLN A 88 -26.21 -1.68 -8.67
CA GLN A 88 -27.26 -2.38 -7.95
C GLN A 88 -26.65 -3.31 -6.90
N VAL A 89 -27.00 -3.10 -5.64
CA VAL A 89 -26.61 -3.97 -4.52
C VAL A 89 -27.86 -4.65 -3.98
N TYR A 90 -27.71 -5.86 -3.48
CA TYR A 90 -28.79 -6.62 -2.89
C TYR A 90 -28.59 -6.72 -1.37
N ASP A 91 -29.55 -6.17 -0.63
CA ASP A 91 -29.62 -6.32 0.81
C ASP A 91 -30.61 -7.43 1.17
N GLU A 92 -30.24 -8.34 2.08
CA GLU A 92 -31.08 -9.48 2.45
C GLU A 92 -32.40 -9.07 3.12
N GLU A 93 -32.44 -7.92 3.80
CA GLU A 93 -33.61 -7.41 4.52
C GLU A 93 -34.45 -6.46 3.66
N TYR A 94 -33.79 -5.60 2.85
CA TYR A 94 -34.47 -4.53 2.09
C TYR A 94 -34.57 -4.80 0.59
N GLY A 95 -33.93 -5.88 0.08
CA GLY A 95 -33.94 -6.24 -1.33
C GLY A 95 -32.96 -5.40 -2.18
N PRO A 96 -33.20 -5.30 -3.50
CA PRO A 96 -32.31 -4.56 -4.39
C PRO A 96 -32.39 -3.05 -4.16
N SER A 97 -31.22 -2.42 -4.06
CA SER A 97 -31.07 -0.96 -3.95
C SER A 97 -29.91 -0.49 -4.82
N MET A 98 -29.92 0.80 -5.20
CA MET A 98 -28.82 1.41 -5.94
C MET A 98 -27.86 2.08 -4.94
N GLU A 99 -26.59 1.72 -4.97
CA GLU A 99 -25.56 2.30 -4.11
C GLU A 99 -24.46 2.99 -4.92
N SER A 100 -23.97 4.12 -4.42
CA SER A 100 -22.84 4.83 -5.01
C SER A 100 -21.54 4.26 -4.47
N LEU A 101 -20.75 3.65 -5.34
CA LEU A 101 -19.44 3.08 -5.04
C LEU A 101 -18.33 4.04 -5.44
N LEU A 102 -17.47 4.36 -4.49
CA LEU A 102 -16.34 5.25 -4.66
C LEU A 102 -15.10 4.43 -5.04
N VAL A 103 -14.47 4.78 -6.15
CA VAL A 103 -13.23 4.18 -6.65
C VAL A 103 -12.10 5.21 -6.50
N PRO A 104 -11.31 5.14 -5.40
CA PRO A 104 -10.21 6.07 -5.19
C PRO A 104 -9.12 5.91 -6.25
N ALA A 105 -8.71 7.04 -6.83
CA ALA A 105 -7.53 7.13 -7.70
C ALA A 105 -6.34 7.76 -6.98
N MET A 106 -6.59 8.49 -5.88
CA MET A 106 -5.55 9.17 -5.11
C MET A 106 -5.94 9.32 -3.64
N MET A 107 -4.96 9.10 -2.75
CA MET A 107 -5.01 9.48 -1.34
C MET A 107 -3.74 10.24 -0.95
N VAL A 108 -3.85 11.45 -0.39
CA VAL A 108 -2.69 12.30 -0.07
C VAL A 108 -2.86 12.98 1.29
N PRO A 109 -1.91 12.77 2.22
CA PRO A 109 -0.87 11.76 2.22
C PRO A 109 -1.48 10.34 2.31
N ALA A 110 -0.86 9.36 1.62
CA ALA A 110 -1.41 8.01 1.58
C ALA A 110 -1.32 7.31 2.95
N PRO A 111 -2.40 6.63 3.40
CA PRO A 111 -2.35 5.78 4.57
C PRO A 111 -1.31 4.67 4.41
N PRO A 112 -0.58 4.29 5.47
CA PRO A 112 0.38 3.20 5.41
C PRO A 112 -0.34 1.86 5.27
N ILE A 113 -0.02 1.11 4.21
CA ILE A 113 -0.59 -0.21 3.93
C ILE A 113 -0.06 -1.26 4.90
N ILE A 114 1.19 -1.08 5.33
CA ILE A 114 1.86 -1.94 6.31
C ILE A 114 2.45 -1.12 7.45
N ARG A 115 2.68 -1.77 8.57
CA ARG A 115 3.43 -1.17 9.65
C ARG A 115 4.93 -1.14 9.33
N VAL A 116 5.51 0.05 9.31
CA VAL A 116 6.94 0.24 9.09
C VAL A 116 7.61 0.42 10.46
N PRO A 117 8.60 -0.42 10.86
CA PRO A 117 9.32 -0.26 12.11
C PRO A 117 9.98 1.12 12.22
N GLU A 118 9.92 1.77 13.38
CA GLU A 118 10.46 3.12 13.61
C GLU A 118 11.94 3.29 13.23
N ARG A 119 12.73 2.20 13.35
CA ARG A 119 14.14 2.20 13.02
C ARG A 119 14.45 1.97 11.54
N THR A 120 13.42 1.88 10.70
CA THR A 120 13.61 1.72 9.25
C THR A 120 14.34 2.96 8.69
N PRO A 121 15.38 2.78 7.85
CA PRO A 121 16.12 3.90 7.27
C PRO A 121 15.19 4.85 6.49
N GLN A 122 15.48 6.15 6.54
CA GLN A 122 14.64 7.18 5.93
C GLN A 122 14.47 6.96 4.42
N GLU A 123 15.51 6.52 3.72
CA GLU A 123 15.47 6.24 2.29
C GLU A 123 14.53 5.06 1.94
N VAL A 124 14.45 4.06 2.83
CA VAL A 124 13.52 2.94 2.70
C VAL A 124 12.09 3.42 2.96
N GLN A 125 11.89 4.22 4.01
CA GLN A 125 10.58 4.80 4.35
C GLN A 125 10.05 5.68 3.22
N ALA A 126 10.88 6.51 2.61
CA ALA A 126 10.49 7.40 1.53
C ALA A 126 9.97 6.63 0.29
N GLU A 127 10.67 5.54 -0.11
CA GLU A 127 10.22 4.71 -1.22
C GLU A 127 8.92 3.96 -0.88
N LEU A 128 8.74 3.52 0.39
CA LEU A 128 7.49 2.89 0.84
C LEU A 128 6.32 3.87 0.84
N GLN A 129 6.51 5.12 1.28
CA GLN A 129 5.48 6.14 1.23
C GLN A 129 5.02 6.42 -0.21
N LEU A 130 5.96 6.47 -1.16
CA LEU A 130 5.63 6.55 -2.58
C LEU A 130 4.89 5.31 -3.08
N ALA A 131 5.27 4.10 -2.62
CA ALA A 131 4.55 2.89 -2.96
C ALA A 131 3.10 2.91 -2.46
N PHE A 132 2.84 3.36 -1.22
CA PHE A 132 1.50 3.51 -0.67
C PHE A 132 0.65 4.52 -1.47
N GLN A 133 1.27 5.62 -1.89
CA GLN A 133 0.58 6.64 -2.68
C GLN A 133 0.21 6.14 -4.07
N LEU A 134 1.14 5.45 -4.75
CA LEU A 134 0.95 4.91 -6.08
C LEU A 134 0.01 3.70 -6.13
N PHE A 135 -0.22 3.03 -5.01
CA PHE A 135 -1.12 1.89 -4.91
C PHE A 135 -2.55 2.20 -5.41
N TRP A 136 -2.99 3.44 -5.28
CA TRP A 136 -4.31 3.88 -5.70
C TRP A 136 -4.38 4.24 -7.19
N SER A 137 -3.28 4.72 -7.78
CA SER A 137 -3.25 5.23 -9.15
C SER A 137 -2.54 4.31 -10.14
N ASP A 138 -1.50 3.58 -9.70
CA ASP A 138 -0.66 2.75 -10.56
C ASP A 138 0.00 1.62 -9.75
N LEU A 139 -0.59 0.44 -9.83
CA LEU A 139 -0.11 -0.75 -9.11
C LEU A 139 1.29 -1.18 -9.58
N GLY A 140 1.61 -1.01 -10.87
CA GLY A 140 2.93 -1.32 -11.42
C GLY A 140 4.01 -0.39 -10.87
N ALA A 141 3.73 0.90 -10.82
CA ALA A 141 4.63 1.88 -10.22
C ALA A 141 4.77 1.63 -8.70
N SER A 142 3.69 1.28 -7.99
CA SER A 142 3.73 0.88 -6.58
C SER A 142 4.66 -0.32 -6.37
N ALA A 143 4.50 -1.39 -7.14
CA ALA A 143 5.37 -2.57 -7.11
C ALA A 143 6.84 -2.23 -7.38
N THR A 144 7.10 -1.34 -8.35
CA THR A 144 8.45 -0.83 -8.65
C THR A 144 9.04 -0.09 -7.45
N LYS A 145 8.26 0.69 -6.71
CA LYS A 145 8.69 1.40 -5.50
C LYS A 145 8.98 0.44 -4.35
N ILE A 146 8.20 -0.62 -4.17
CA ILE A 146 8.53 -1.71 -3.23
C ILE A 146 9.92 -2.27 -3.55
N ARG A 147 10.19 -2.63 -4.81
CA ARG A 147 11.50 -3.12 -5.24
C ARG A 147 12.62 -2.12 -4.96
N THR A 148 12.39 -0.84 -5.28
CA THR A 148 13.38 0.22 -5.02
C THR A 148 13.68 0.35 -3.52
N SER A 149 12.67 0.21 -2.65
CA SER A 149 12.88 0.23 -1.21
C SER A 149 13.74 -0.95 -0.73
N VAL A 150 13.62 -2.14 -1.35
CA VAL A 150 14.54 -3.27 -1.10
C VAL A 150 15.97 -2.93 -1.53
N GLU A 151 16.15 -2.20 -2.64
CA GLU A 151 17.49 -1.72 -3.06
C GLU A 151 18.08 -0.76 -2.02
N ARG A 152 17.27 0.17 -1.46
CA ARG A 152 17.69 1.05 -0.35
C ARG A 152 17.99 0.25 0.92
N LEU A 153 17.23 -0.80 1.20
CA LEU A 153 17.52 -1.69 2.32
C LEU A 153 18.87 -2.39 2.17
N MET A 154 19.24 -2.84 0.96
CA MET A 154 20.56 -3.38 0.68
C MET A 154 21.66 -2.32 0.82
N ASP A 155 21.38 -1.05 0.51
CA ASP A 155 22.30 0.08 0.73
C ASP A 155 22.55 0.28 2.23
N HIS A 156 21.50 0.27 3.03
CA HIS A 156 21.59 0.36 4.50
C HIS A 156 22.47 -0.76 5.08
N PHE A 157 22.33 -1.98 4.58
CA PHE A 157 23.18 -3.12 4.98
C PHE A 157 24.57 -3.10 4.33
N LYS A 158 24.94 -2.01 3.66
CA LYS A 158 26.26 -1.81 3.04
C LYS A 158 26.63 -2.90 2.04
N VAL A 159 25.66 -3.43 1.31
CA VAL A 159 25.89 -4.33 0.18
C VAL A 159 26.27 -3.51 -1.04
N ALA A 160 27.41 -3.84 -1.67
CA ALA A 160 27.94 -3.08 -2.79
C ALA A 160 26.92 -2.90 -3.92
N LYS A 161 26.82 -1.67 -4.45
CA LYS A 161 25.97 -1.32 -5.61
C LYS A 161 26.65 -1.60 -6.94
N PHE A 162 27.98 -1.48 -6.98
CA PHE A 162 28.78 -1.54 -8.18
C PHE A 162 29.94 -2.48 -7.99
N LYS A 163 30.40 -3.08 -9.11
CA LYS A 163 31.66 -3.84 -9.19
C LYS A 163 32.48 -3.35 -10.37
N ARG A 164 33.81 -3.43 -10.27
CA ARG A 164 34.71 -3.21 -11.42
C ARG A 164 34.81 -4.49 -12.26
N THR A 165 34.55 -4.37 -13.55
CA THR A 165 34.66 -5.47 -14.52
C THR A 165 35.32 -4.90 -15.79
N GLY A 166 36.49 -5.38 -16.15
CA GLY A 166 37.23 -4.86 -17.30
C GLY A 166 37.54 -3.36 -17.18
N GLY A 167 37.95 -2.88 -15.99
CA GLY A 167 38.26 -1.48 -15.72
C GLY A 167 37.04 -0.54 -15.57
N LYS A 168 35.84 -0.99 -15.95
CA LYS A 168 34.59 -0.19 -15.89
C LYS A 168 33.76 -0.53 -14.64
N LEU A 169 33.15 0.52 -14.06
CA LEU A 169 32.20 0.35 -12.97
C LEU A 169 30.85 -0.10 -13.52
N LYS A 170 30.38 -1.30 -13.11
CA LYS A 170 29.09 -1.85 -13.54
C LYS A 170 28.16 -2.01 -12.34
N PRO A 171 26.83 -1.74 -12.47
CA PRO A 171 25.87 -1.97 -11.40
C PRO A 171 25.77 -3.48 -11.11
N ILE A 172 25.58 -3.81 -9.83
CA ILE A 172 25.33 -5.19 -9.39
C ILE A 172 23.80 -5.36 -9.36
N PRO A 173 23.24 -6.35 -10.06
CA PRO A 173 21.81 -6.62 -10.03
C PRO A 173 21.30 -6.87 -8.62
N LEU A 174 20.05 -6.45 -8.33
CA LEU A 174 19.43 -6.64 -7.01
C LEU A 174 19.44 -8.12 -6.57
N PHE A 175 19.21 -9.06 -7.50
CA PHE A 175 19.36 -10.49 -7.23
C PHE A 175 20.70 -10.82 -6.56
N THR A 176 21.79 -10.43 -7.18
CA THR A 176 23.16 -10.69 -6.66
C THR A 176 23.42 -9.98 -5.34
N ARG A 177 22.84 -8.79 -5.14
CA ARG A 177 22.94 -8.05 -3.89
C ARG A 177 22.23 -8.78 -2.74
N ILE A 178 21.03 -9.31 -2.99
CA ILE A 178 20.28 -10.12 -2.02
C ILE A 178 21.10 -11.37 -1.65
N GLU A 179 21.60 -12.13 -2.63
CA GLU A 179 22.41 -13.32 -2.37
C GLU A 179 23.67 -12.99 -1.53
N THR A 180 24.33 -11.89 -1.84
CA THR A 180 25.49 -11.42 -1.06
C THR A 180 25.12 -11.07 0.38
N PHE A 181 23.98 -10.42 0.58
CA PHE A 181 23.46 -10.09 1.91
C PHE A 181 23.17 -11.34 2.73
N ILE A 182 22.49 -12.30 2.15
CA ILE A 182 22.13 -13.57 2.80
C ILE A 182 23.38 -14.37 3.18
N ALA A 183 24.32 -14.52 2.26
CA ALA A 183 25.57 -15.25 2.51
C ALA A 183 26.38 -14.65 3.66
N LYS A 184 26.43 -13.32 3.76
CA LYS A 184 27.18 -12.62 4.82
C LYS A 184 26.52 -12.66 6.19
N ASN A 185 25.18 -12.70 6.25
CA ASN A 185 24.44 -12.49 7.49
C ASN A 185 23.72 -13.75 8.00
N GLY A 186 23.81 -14.89 7.30
CA GLY A 186 23.12 -16.13 7.68
C GLY A 186 21.59 -16.02 7.69
N LYS A 187 21.02 -15.04 6.96
CA LYS A 187 19.59 -14.73 6.95
C LYS A 187 18.82 -15.53 5.88
N VAL A 188 19.13 -16.83 5.75
CA VAL A 188 18.56 -17.71 4.72
C VAL A 188 17.04 -17.68 4.69
N VAL A 189 16.38 -17.61 5.85
CA VAL A 189 14.92 -17.53 5.98
C VAL A 189 14.29 -16.36 5.22
N HIS A 190 15.02 -15.24 5.04
CA HIS A 190 14.52 -14.06 4.34
C HIS A 190 14.89 -14.01 2.86
N LYS A 191 15.59 -15.02 2.35
CA LYS A 191 16.02 -15.09 0.96
C LYS A 191 14.82 -15.02 0.01
N ASP A 192 13.88 -15.93 0.17
CA ASP A 192 12.71 -16.05 -0.69
C ASP A 192 11.81 -14.82 -0.57
N HIS A 193 11.64 -14.24 0.63
CA HIS A 193 10.91 -13.01 0.85
C HIS A 193 11.48 -11.86 0.00
N LEU A 194 12.80 -11.60 0.10
CA LEU A 194 13.45 -10.51 -0.64
C LEU A 194 13.44 -10.74 -2.16
N HIS A 195 13.55 -12.01 -2.59
CA HIS A 195 13.43 -12.35 -4.01
C HIS A 195 12.00 -12.21 -4.53
N ALA A 196 10.97 -12.56 -3.75
CA ALA A 196 9.58 -12.32 -4.13
C ALA A 196 9.31 -10.83 -4.36
N LEU A 197 9.76 -9.95 -3.45
CA LEU A 197 9.65 -8.50 -3.61
C LEU A 197 10.36 -7.97 -4.87
N ARG A 198 11.53 -8.53 -5.20
CA ARG A 198 12.24 -8.21 -6.45
C ARG A 198 11.43 -8.63 -7.68
N VAL A 199 10.79 -9.80 -7.65
CA VAL A 199 10.02 -10.34 -8.78
C VAL A 199 8.78 -9.51 -9.01
N VAL A 200 7.97 -9.25 -7.97
CA VAL A 200 6.76 -8.42 -8.07
C VAL A 200 7.09 -7.03 -8.62
N GLY A 201 8.18 -6.40 -8.15
CA GLY A 201 8.62 -5.11 -8.69
C GLY A 201 9.05 -5.14 -10.17
N ASN A 202 9.38 -6.29 -10.74
CA ASN A 202 9.63 -6.43 -12.17
C ASN A 202 8.32 -6.50 -12.99
N LEU A 203 7.21 -6.97 -12.41
CA LEU A 203 5.91 -7.00 -13.10
C LEU A 203 5.47 -5.58 -13.51
N GLY A 204 5.78 -4.58 -12.68
CA GLY A 204 5.48 -3.18 -12.98
C GLY A 204 6.26 -2.58 -14.16
N THR A 205 7.35 -3.23 -14.62
CA THR A 205 8.22 -2.74 -15.71
C THR A 205 8.04 -3.50 -17.02
N HIS A 206 7.31 -4.61 -17.01
CA HIS A 206 7.07 -5.46 -18.17
C HIS A 206 5.56 -5.61 -18.42
N SER A 207 5.17 -6.12 -19.59
CA SER A 207 3.80 -6.20 -20.10
C SER A 207 2.77 -6.97 -19.23
N ASN A 208 3.18 -7.62 -18.17
CA ASN A 208 2.29 -8.25 -17.21
C ASN A 208 2.01 -7.25 -16.08
N ALA A 209 0.85 -6.64 -16.13
CA ALA A 209 0.40 -5.71 -15.11
C ALA A 209 0.34 -6.40 -13.73
N ALA A 210 0.96 -5.79 -12.71
CA ALA A 210 0.81 -6.23 -11.33
C ALA A 210 -0.65 -6.06 -10.91
N THR A 211 -1.25 -7.09 -10.34
CA THR A 211 -2.60 -7.00 -9.77
C THR A 211 -2.57 -6.37 -8.38
N ARG A 212 -3.72 -5.91 -7.89
CA ARG A 212 -3.87 -5.41 -6.52
C ARG A 212 -3.48 -6.48 -5.49
N SER A 213 -3.87 -7.74 -5.72
CA SER A 213 -3.48 -8.87 -4.86
C SER A 213 -1.96 -9.05 -4.80
N ASP A 214 -1.26 -9.01 -5.94
CA ASP A 214 0.20 -9.16 -5.99
C ASP A 214 0.90 -8.08 -5.16
N VAL A 215 0.42 -6.84 -5.26
CA VAL A 215 1.01 -5.70 -4.53
C VAL A 215 0.73 -5.80 -3.03
N LEU A 216 -0.49 -6.22 -2.63
CA LEU A 216 -0.83 -6.43 -1.22
C LEU A 216 -0.04 -7.59 -0.60
N GLU A 217 0.14 -8.69 -1.34
CA GLU A 217 1.01 -9.81 -0.92
C GLU A 217 2.46 -9.36 -0.75
N ALA A 218 2.97 -8.55 -1.68
CA ALA A 218 4.29 -7.99 -1.57
C ALA A 218 4.44 -7.09 -0.32
N PHE A 219 3.46 -6.25 -0.03
CA PHE A 219 3.47 -5.45 1.21
C PHE A 219 3.48 -6.33 2.44
N GLN A 220 2.65 -7.36 2.52
CA GLN A 220 2.59 -8.29 3.65
C GLN A 220 3.92 -9.03 3.88
N ILE A 221 4.54 -9.52 2.79
CA ILE A 221 5.86 -10.15 2.83
C ILE A 221 6.90 -9.13 3.33
N TYR A 222 6.82 -7.89 2.86
CA TYR A 222 7.77 -6.85 3.22
C TYR A 222 7.64 -6.41 4.68
N GLU A 223 6.42 -6.29 5.21
CA GLU A 223 6.20 -6.03 6.64
C GLU A 223 6.95 -7.04 7.50
N HIS A 224 6.75 -8.34 7.19
CA HIS A 224 7.45 -9.40 7.91
C HIS A 224 8.96 -9.29 7.80
N ALA A 225 9.50 -9.05 6.60
CA ALA A 225 10.93 -8.89 6.39
C ALA A 225 11.51 -7.68 7.16
N LEU A 226 10.81 -6.55 7.19
CA LEU A 226 11.23 -5.36 7.94
C LEU A 226 11.18 -5.58 9.46
N ASP A 227 10.12 -6.24 9.97
CA ASP A 227 10.00 -6.58 11.39
C ASP A 227 11.19 -7.44 11.87
N GLU A 228 11.67 -8.36 11.04
CA GLU A 228 12.78 -9.24 11.39
C GLU A 228 14.17 -8.62 11.14
N LEU A 229 14.35 -7.95 10.00
CA LEU A 229 15.67 -7.41 9.61
C LEU A 229 16.00 -6.11 10.35
N ILE A 230 15.03 -5.25 10.56
CA ILE A 230 15.17 -3.93 11.20
C ILE A 230 14.61 -3.94 12.62
N GLY A 231 13.36 -4.39 12.81
CA GLY A 231 12.67 -4.44 14.10
C GLY A 231 13.26 -5.47 15.06
N LYS A 232 13.96 -6.50 14.54
CA LYS A 232 14.55 -7.61 15.31
C LYS A 232 13.53 -8.30 16.23
N LYS A 233 12.30 -8.44 15.75
CA LYS A 233 11.14 -8.93 16.53
C LYS A 233 11.41 -10.30 17.18
N SER A 234 11.91 -11.26 16.41
CA SER A 234 12.27 -12.60 16.94
C SER A 234 13.34 -12.53 18.03
N THR A 235 14.33 -11.63 17.89
CA THR A 235 15.36 -11.42 18.90
C THR A 235 14.79 -10.86 20.21
N VAL A 236 13.84 -9.93 20.11
CA VAL A 236 13.14 -9.35 21.28
C VAL A 236 12.32 -10.43 21.99
N ILE A 237 11.55 -11.21 21.26
CA ILE A 237 10.74 -12.32 21.82
C ILE A 237 11.62 -13.38 22.46
N ALA A 238 12.73 -13.76 21.82
CA ALA A 238 13.69 -14.73 22.41
C ALA A 238 14.29 -14.22 23.73
N LYS A 239 14.62 -12.94 23.84
CA LYS A 239 15.09 -12.33 25.10
C LYS A 239 14.02 -12.36 26.19
N LEU A 240 12.76 -12.07 25.86
CA LEU A 240 11.63 -12.15 26.80
C LEU A 240 11.43 -13.58 27.28
N ALA A 241 11.42 -14.56 26.38
CA ALA A 241 11.31 -15.98 26.72
C ALA A 241 12.44 -16.43 27.65
N LYS A 242 13.68 -16.01 27.38
CA LYS A 242 14.82 -16.30 28.26
C LYS A 242 14.65 -15.69 29.67
N LYS A 243 14.18 -14.45 29.76
CA LYS A 243 13.90 -13.79 31.05
C LYS A 243 12.83 -14.51 31.86
N LEU A 244 11.79 -15.04 31.21
CA LEU A 244 10.72 -15.78 31.89
C LEU A 244 11.19 -17.15 32.40
N LYS A 245 12.12 -17.82 31.69
CA LYS A 245 12.70 -19.11 32.13
C LYS A 245 13.67 -18.97 33.32
N GLN A 246 14.09 -17.76 33.66
CA GLN A 246 15.01 -17.48 34.77
C GLN A 246 14.28 -17.01 36.03
N LYS A 247 12.94 -16.90 36.02
CA LYS A 247 12.08 -16.70 37.19
C LYS A 247 11.63 -18.02 37.80
#